data_5aa3bc53fa30f603f8834600025640c3
#
_entry.id   5aa3bc53fa30f603f8834600025640c3
#
_cell.length_a   1.000
_cell.length_b   1.000
_cell.length_c   1.000
_cell.angle_alpha   90.00
_cell.angle_beta   90.00
_cell.angle_gamma   90.00
#
_symmetry.space_group_name_H-M   'P 1'
#
loop_
_entity.id
_entity.type
_entity.pdbx_description
1 polymer ?
#
loop_
_entity_poly.entity_id
_entity_poly.type
_entity_poly.pdbx_seq_one_letter_code
_entity_poly.pdbx_strand_id
1 'polypeptide(L)'
;MAVHFPDVRRPRLLRMPSARFTISLGALVAVSVLVLIPLVVLFVASFRPDGLLPFDSGDITLENYSELASTGTTGRLFFNTLVYAGGSLAVGLPIALGLAFLTERTDLPARNTFYTILVMAMAMPIFATAVGWIILAGPRAGVLNSYIHVLLGSSASSGPLNIFSMAGMVFVTGIAIVPPMWLLLASVVRNMDPSLEEAAATS
;
A
#
# COMPACT_ATOMS: atom_id res chain seq x y z
N MET A 1 2.60 -76.87 -19.67
CA MET A 1 2.50 -76.63 -18.24
C MET A 1 3.12 -75.27 -17.96
N ALA A 2 2.30 -74.19 -17.91
CA ALA A 2 2.79 -72.83 -17.75
C ALA A 2 2.81 -72.50 -16.23
N VAL A 3 3.99 -72.18 -15.73
CA VAL A 3 4.18 -71.81 -14.31
C VAL A 3 3.77 -70.34 -14.13
N HIS A 4 2.70 -70.15 -13.42
CA HIS A 4 2.19 -68.79 -13.04
C HIS A 4 2.99 -68.27 -11.84
N PHE A 5 3.82 -67.24 -12.05
CA PHE A 5 4.52 -66.55 -10.96
C PHE A 5 3.60 -65.50 -10.35
N PRO A 6 3.39 -65.46 -9.04
CA PRO A 6 2.57 -64.43 -8.40
C PRO A 6 3.27 -63.08 -8.48
N ASP A 7 2.48 -62.07 -8.85
CA ASP A 7 2.88 -60.67 -8.95
C ASP A 7 3.30 -60.12 -7.57
N VAL A 8 4.60 -59.97 -7.34
CA VAL A 8 5.17 -59.44 -6.10
C VAL A 8 4.94 -57.93 -6.10
N ARG A 9 3.87 -57.49 -5.45
CA ARG A 9 3.60 -56.05 -5.18
C ARG A 9 4.80 -55.46 -4.43
N ARG A 10 5.61 -54.68 -5.14
CA ARG A 10 6.72 -53.90 -4.55
C ARG A 10 6.14 -52.96 -3.49
N PRO A 11 6.66 -52.93 -2.25
CA PRO A 11 6.23 -51.99 -1.25
C PRO A 11 6.42 -50.55 -1.78
N ARG A 12 5.39 -49.70 -1.66
CA ARG A 12 5.47 -48.27 -1.92
C ARG A 12 6.50 -47.71 -0.96
N LEU A 13 7.74 -47.59 -1.36
CA LEU A 13 8.74 -46.81 -0.65
C LEU A 13 8.17 -45.40 -0.48
N LEU A 14 7.95 -44.98 0.75
CA LEU A 14 7.59 -43.61 1.08
C LEU A 14 8.60 -42.69 0.42
N ARG A 15 8.16 -41.98 -0.61
CA ARG A 15 9.01 -41.02 -1.32
C ARG A 15 9.40 -39.96 -0.29
N MET A 16 10.64 -39.95 0.15
CA MET A 16 11.18 -38.88 0.98
C MET A 16 10.97 -37.54 0.26
N PRO A 17 10.42 -36.54 0.94
CA PRO A 17 10.21 -35.24 0.33
C PRO A 17 11.53 -34.72 -0.23
N SER A 18 11.50 -34.16 -1.44
CA SER A 18 12.71 -33.60 -2.06
C SER A 18 13.28 -32.50 -1.16
N ALA A 19 14.62 -32.36 -1.10
CA ALA A 19 15.29 -31.34 -0.30
C ALA A 19 14.68 -29.92 -0.55
N ARG A 20 14.26 -29.65 -1.78
CA ARG A 20 13.56 -28.40 -2.13
C ARG A 20 12.24 -28.24 -1.37
N PHE A 21 11.44 -29.29 -1.29
CA PHE A 21 10.17 -29.27 -0.54
C PHE A 21 10.40 -29.02 0.95
N THR A 22 11.40 -29.67 1.54
CA THR A 22 11.75 -29.50 2.97
C THR A 22 12.22 -28.08 3.26
N ILE A 23 13.07 -27.51 2.40
CA ILE A 23 13.54 -26.13 2.51
C ILE A 23 12.37 -25.14 2.36
N SER A 24 11.52 -25.33 1.35
CA SER A 24 10.36 -24.45 1.12
C SER A 24 9.36 -24.51 2.29
N LEU A 25 9.11 -25.72 2.83
CA LEU A 25 8.24 -25.89 3.98
C LEU A 25 8.84 -25.23 5.23
N GLY A 26 10.15 -25.40 5.46
CA GLY A 26 10.85 -24.75 6.57
C GLY A 26 10.80 -23.23 6.48
N ALA A 27 11.03 -22.67 5.27
CA ALA A 27 10.91 -21.23 5.04
C ALA A 27 9.47 -20.74 5.24
N LEU A 28 8.47 -21.48 4.74
CA LEU A 28 7.06 -21.14 4.93
C LEU A 28 6.69 -21.10 6.43
N VAL A 29 7.08 -22.11 7.19
CA VAL A 29 6.83 -22.20 8.64
C VAL A 29 7.52 -21.03 9.35
N ALA A 30 8.78 -20.76 9.05
CA ALA A 30 9.53 -19.65 9.66
C ALA A 30 8.85 -18.29 9.40
N VAL A 31 8.46 -18.02 8.17
CA VAL A 31 7.73 -16.79 7.80
C VAL A 31 6.36 -16.74 8.47
N SER A 32 5.62 -17.85 8.49
CA SER A 32 4.32 -17.91 9.15
C SER A 32 4.43 -17.62 10.66
N VAL A 33 5.41 -18.20 11.33
CA VAL A 33 5.65 -17.94 12.76
C VAL A 33 5.99 -16.47 12.99
N LEU A 34 6.88 -15.90 12.18
CA LEU A 34 7.30 -14.49 12.28
C LEU A 34 6.13 -13.53 12.11
N VAL A 35 5.19 -13.85 11.21
CA VAL A 35 4.01 -13.01 10.94
C VAL A 35 2.89 -13.27 11.94
N LEU A 36 2.63 -14.53 12.30
CA LEU A 36 1.50 -14.88 13.16
C LEU A 36 1.72 -14.51 14.62
N ILE A 37 2.95 -14.58 15.14
CA ILE A 37 3.22 -14.23 16.55
C ILE A 37 2.76 -12.80 16.87
N PRO A 38 3.19 -11.73 16.15
CA PRO A 38 2.70 -10.38 16.42
C PRO A 38 1.18 -10.23 16.28
N LEU A 39 0.58 -10.90 15.30
CA LEU A 39 -0.88 -10.87 15.10
C LEU A 39 -1.64 -11.51 16.26
N VAL A 40 -1.16 -12.67 16.76
CA VAL A 40 -1.76 -13.32 17.92
C VAL A 40 -1.60 -12.45 19.17
N VAL A 41 -0.43 -11.85 19.36
CA VAL A 41 -0.19 -10.91 20.47
C VAL A 41 -1.15 -9.73 20.42
N LEU A 42 -1.32 -9.10 19.26
CA LEU A 42 -2.27 -8.00 19.06
C LEU A 42 -3.71 -8.45 19.30
N PHE A 43 -4.09 -9.64 18.81
CA PHE A 43 -5.41 -10.20 19.02
C PHE A 43 -5.69 -10.45 20.51
N VAL A 44 -4.75 -11.05 21.23
CA VAL A 44 -4.88 -11.27 22.68
C VAL A 44 -4.92 -9.94 23.43
N ALA A 45 -4.07 -8.96 23.05
CA ALA A 45 -4.03 -7.64 23.66
C ALA A 45 -5.38 -6.90 23.51
N SER A 46 -6.09 -7.09 22.39
CA SER A 46 -7.38 -6.41 22.15
C SER A 46 -8.48 -6.82 23.15
N PHE A 47 -8.33 -7.96 23.82
CA PHE A 47 -9.26 -8.45 24.86
C PHE A 47 -8.74 -8.17 26.29
N ARG A 48 -7.66 -7.42 26.45
CA ARG A 48 -7.12 -7.07 27.76
C ARG A 48 -7.58 -5.68 28.19
N PRO A 49 -7.86 -5.47 29.48
CA PRO A 49 -8.12 -4.15 30.03
C PRO A 49 -6.94 -3.19 29.78
N ASP A 50 -7.23 -1.90 29.75
CA ASP A 50 -6.22 -0.86 29.59
C ASP A 50 -5.10 -0.97 30.64
N GLY A 51 -3.84 -0.84 30.17
CA GLY A 51 -2.66 -0.85 31.02
C GLY A 51 -2.07 -2.22 31.33
N LEU A 52 -2.72 -3.34 30.92
CA LEU A 52 -2.16 -4.67 31.05
C LEU A 52 -1.41 -5.11 29.78
N LEU A 53 -0.29 -5.81 29.97
CA LEU A 53 0.42 -6.44 28.86
C LEU A 53 -0.34 -7.70 28.38
N PRO A 54 -0.16 -8.13 27.12
CA PRO A 54 -0.88 -9.28 26.55
C PRO A 54 -0.73 -10.58 27.33
N PHE A 55 0.36 -10.71 28.10
CA PHE A 55 0.73 -11.91 28.86
C PHE A 55 0.52 -11.77 30.37
N ASP A 56 0.03 -10.62 30.86
CA ASP A 56 -0.26 -10.42 32.27
C ASP A 56 -1.46 -11.29 32.71
N SER A 57 -1.46 -11.64 34.00
CA SER A 57 -2.60 -12.30 34.62
C SER A 57 -3.76 -11.30 34.75
N GLY A 58 -4.81 -11.49 33.99
CA GLY A 58 -5.99 -10.64 34.04
C GLY A 58 -7.13 -11.25 33.25
N ASP A 59 -8.34 -10.79 33.52
CA ASP A 59 -9.55 -11.27 32.87
C ASP A 59 -9.60 -10.82 31.41
N ILE A 60 -10.22 -11.64 30.57
CA ILE A 60 -10.56 -11.30 29.20
C ILE A 60 -11.81 -10.42 29.22
N THR A 61 -11.74 -9.25 28.61
CA THR A 61 -12.85 -8.30 28.55
C THR A 61 -13.14 -7.87 27.11
N LEU A 62 -14.39 -7.48 26.86
CA LEU A 62 -14.82 -6.83 25.62
C LEU A 62 -14.94 -5.30 25.78
N GLU A 63 -14.42 -4.76 26.88
CA GLU A 63 -14.54 -3.34 27.22
C GLU A 63 -14.00 -2.44 26.13
N ASN A 64 -12.81 -2.73 25.57
CA ASN A 64 -12.23 -1.99 24.46
C ASN A 64 -13.17 -1.93 23.24
N TYR A 65 -13.88 -3.01 22.95
CA TYR A 65 -14.85 -3.05 21.84
C TYR A 65 -16.14 -2.31 22.15
N SER A 66 -16.61 -2.41 23.39
CA SER A 66 -17.81 -1.69 23.84
C SER A 66 -17.57 -0.18 23.88
N GLU A 67 -16.39 0.25 24.30
CA GLU A 67 -15.97 1.64 24.26
C GLU A 67 -15.86 2.18 22.81
N LEU A 68 -15.22 1.43 21.92
CA LEU A 68 -15.20 1.76 20.50
C LEU A 68 -16.60 1.91 19.88
N ALA A 69 -17.53 1.02 20.26
CA ALA A 69 -18.89 1.05 19.74
C ALA A 69 -19.72 2.20 20.32
N SER A 70 -19.51 2.52 21.61
CA SER A 70 -20.27 3.57 22.32
C SER A 70 -19.78 4.99 22.02
N THR A 71 -18.50 5.14 21.63
CA THR A 71 -17.89 6.43 21.36
C THR A 71 -18.28 6.90 19.95
N GLY A 72 -19.10 7.95 19.82
CA GLY A 72 -19.46 8.54 18.51
C GLY A 72 -18.26 8.99 17.66
N THR A 73 -17.07 8.98 18.26
CA THR A 73 -15.79 9.28 17.62
C THR A 73 -15.40 8.22 16.59
N THR A 74 -15.67 6.92 16.83
CA THR A 74 -15.30 5.82 15.94
C THR A 74 -15.91 5.96 14.54
N GLY A 75 -17.20 6.30 14.46
CA GLY A 75 -17.86 6.52 13.16
C GLY A 75 -17.23 7.69 12.40
N ARG A 76 -16.90 8.77 13.09
CA ARG A 76 -16.22 9.93 12.48
C ARG A 76 -14.81 9.58 11.99
N LEU A 77 -14.04 8.85 12.78
CA LEU A 77 -12.69 8.41 12.39
C LEU A 77 -12.75 7.45 11.18
N PHE A 78 -13.70 6.54 11.16
CA PHE A 78 -13.92 5.66 10.03
C PHE A 78 -14.28 6.45 8.75
N PHE A 79 -15.20 7.41 8.85
CA PHE A 79 -15.55 8.27 7.73
C PHE A 79 -14.36 9.10 7.25
N ASN A 80 -13.58 9.68 8.15
CA ASN A 80 -12.36 10.41 7.79
C ASN A 80 -11.34 9.51 7.08
N THR A 81 -11.20 8.26 7.50
CA THR A 81 -10.33 7.29 6.85
C THR A 81 -10.80 6.98 5.43
N LEU A 82 -12.10 6.80 5.22
CA LEU A 82 -12.67 6.60 3.88
C LEU A 82 -12.45 7.82 2.97
N VAL A 83 -12.67 9.03 3.49
CA VAL A 83 -12.44 10.28 2.75
C VAL A 83 -10.95 10.43 2.40
N TYR A 84 -10.07 10.14 3.35
CA TYR A 84 -8.63 10.20 3.13
C TYR A 84 -8.17 9.18 2.09
N ALA A 85 -8.54 7.92 2.24
CA ALA A 85 -8.15 6.84 1.33
C ALA A 85 -8.76 7.04 -0.07
N GLY A 86 -10.08 7.27 -0.12
CA GLY A 86 -10.79 7.50 -1.38
C GLY A 86 -10.30 8.76 -2.10
N GLY A 87 -10.09 9.85 -1.37
CA GLY A 87 -9.54 11.09 -1.92
C GLY A 87 -8.13 10.91 -2.48
N SER A 88 -7.25 10.22 -1.73
CA SER A 88 -5.88 9.93 -2.19
C SER A 88 -5.87 9.07 -3.45
N LEU A 89 -6.75 8.07 -3.54
CA LEU A 89 -6.92 7.28 -4.75
C LEU A 89 -7.49 8.10 -5.91
N ALA A 90 -8.46 8.97 -5.64
CA ALA A 90 -9.05 9.84 -6.66
C ALA A 90 -8.04 10.82 -7.27
N VAL A 91 -7.01 11.20 -6.52
CA VAL A 91 -5.89 12.02 -7.02
C VAL A 91 -4.86 11.14 -7.72
N GLY A 92 -4.38 10.08 -7.07
CA GLY A 92 -3.23 9.31 -7.53
C GLY A 92 -3.55 8.39 -8.70
N LEU A 93 -4.72 7.72 -8.71
CA LEU A 93 -5.07 6.73 -9.72
C LEU A 93 -5.20 7.33 -11.14
N PRO A 94 -5.90 8.46 -11.36
CA PRO A 94 -5.98 9.06 -12.69
C PRO A 94 -4.61 9.51 -13.22
N ILE A 95 -3.77 10.06 -12.35
CA ILE A 95 -2.40 10.48 -12.72
C ILE A 95 -1.57 9.25 -13.09
N ALA A 96 -1.58 8.21 -12.26
CA ALA A 96 -0.85 6.98 -12.52
C ALA A 96 -1.32 6.27 -13.79
N LEU A 97 -2.64 6.22 -14.04
CA LEU A 97 -3.22 5.63 -15.24
C LEU A 97 -2.85 6.44 -16.49
N GLY A 98 -2.95 7.77 -16.41
CA GLY A 98 -2.54 8.66 -17.51
C GLY A 98 -1.06 8.49 -17.85
N LEU A 99 -0.17 8.45 -16.84
CA LEU A 99 1.26 8.19 -17.04
C LEU A 99 1.51 6.78 -17.60
N ALA A 100 0.80 5.76 -17.14
CA ALA A 100 0.92 4.40 -17.67
C ALA A 100 0.51 4.35 -19.15
N PHE A 101 -0.59 4.99 -19.50
CA PHE A 101 -1.04 5.08 -20.89
C PHE A 101 -0.02 5.84 -21.77
N LEU A 102 0.45 7.00 -21.32
CA LEU A 102 1.44 7.80 -22.04
C LEU A 102 2.76 7.04 -22.25
N THR A 103 3.22 6.33 -21.22
CA THR A 103 4.51 5.60 -21.30
C THR A 103 4.41 4.29 -22.09
N GLU A 104 3.24 3.63 -22.14
CA GLU A 104 3.11 2.31 -22.77
C GLU A 104 2.41 2.33 -24.13
N ARG A 105 1.57 3.33 -24.40
CA ARG A 105 0.72 3.37 -25.60
C ARG A 105 1.00 4.57 -26.52
N THR A 106 1.94 5.45 -26.14
CA THR A 106 2.30 6.58 -27.00
C THR A 106 3.81 6.63 -27.25
N ASP A 107 4.20 7.30 -28.32
CA ASP A 107 5.61 7.57 -28.66
C ASP A 107 6.13 8.75 -27.84
N LEU A 108 6.08 8.62 -26.52
CA LEU A 108 6.49 9.68 -25.59
C LEU A 108 7.98 10.01 -25.77
N PRO A 109 8.35 11.26 -26.12
CA PRO A 109 9.75 11.66 -26.18
C PRO A 109 10.39 11.51 -24.80
N ALA A 110 11.63 11.06 -24.74
CA ALA A 110 12.37 10.81 -23.49
C ALA A 110 11.69 9.78 -22.53
N ARG A 111 10.95 8.82 -23.06
CA ARG A 111 10.26 7.75 -22.31
C ARG A 111 11.15 7.14 -21.21
N ASN A 112 12.40 6.81 -21.52
CA ASN A 112 13.34 6.22 -20.56
C ASN A 112 13.64 7.16 -19.38
N THR A 113 13.64 8.46 -19.60
CA THR A 113 13.82 9.46 -18.54
C THR A 113 12.62 9.46 -17.58
N PHE A 114 11.39 9.37 -18.10
CA PHE A 114 10.18 9.25 -17.27
C PHE A 114 10.21 7.98 -16.42
N TYR A 115 10.57 6.83 -16.99
CA TYR A 115 10.77 5.59 -16.24
C TYR A 115 11.78 5.77 -15.12
N THR A 116 12.93 6.37 -15.45
CA THR A 116 13.99 6.59 -14.46
C THR A 116 13.50 7.47 -13.31
N ILE A 117 12.83 8.59 -13.60
CA ILE A 117 12.31 9.51 -12.59
C ILE A 117 11.29 8.83 -11.69
N LEU A 118 10.34 8.08 -12.26
CA LEU A 118 9.30 7.39 -11.48
C LEU A 118 9.88 6.29 -10.58
N VAL A 119 10.83 5.51 -11.08
CA VAL A 119 11.53 4.50 -10.29
C VAL A 119 12.40 5.13 -9.20
N MET A 120 13.11 6.22 -9.51
CA MET A 120 13.88 6.96 -8.51
C MET A 120 13.00 7.55 -7.40
N ALA A 121 11.80 8.02 -7.74
CA ALA A 121 10.84 8.50 -6.74
C ALA A 121 10.43 7.41 -5.74
N MET A 122 10.35 6.14 -6.17
CA MET A 122 10.07 5.01 -5.26
C MET A 122 11.23 4.71 -4.31
N ALA A 123 12.45 5.05 -4.68
CA ALA A 123 13.63 4.84 -3.84
C ALA A 123 13.77 5.89 -2.72
N MET A 124 13.00 6.98 -2.77
CA MET A 124 13.04 8.02 -1.74
C MET A 124 12.44 7.50 -0.42
N PRO A 125 13.14 7.65 0.72
CA PRO A 125 12.58 7.33 2.02
C PRO A 125 11.32 8.16 2.30
N ILE A 126 10.26 7.50 2.78
CA ILE A 126 8.97 8.15 3.08
C ILE A 126 9.15 9.34 4.03
N PHE A 127 10.03 9.19 5.03
CA PHE A 127 10.34 10.26 5.96
C PHE A 127 10.93 11.50 5.26
N ALA A 128 11.88 11.32 4.35
CA ALA A 128 12.49 12.43 3.60
C ALA A 128 11.44 13.15 2.72
N THR A 129 10.57 12.40 2.08
CA THR A 129 9.46 12.94 1.31
C THR A 129 8.50 13.75 2.19
N ALA A 130 8.14 13.24 3.37
CA ALA A 130 7.28 13.96 4.31
C ALA A 130 7.91 15.28 4.77
N VAL A 131 9.20 15.28 5.14
CA VAL A 131 9.94 16.49 5.51
C VAL A 131 10.00 17.47 4.34
N GLY A 132 10.24 16.99 3.13
CA GLY A 132 10.23 17.82 1.91
C GLY A 132 8.90 18.56 1.72
N TRP A 133 7.77 17.87 1.89
CA TRP A 133 6.45 18.48 1.81
C TRP A 133 6.18 19.49 2.94
N ILE A 134 6.66 19.23 4.17
CA ILE A 134 6.56 20.17 5.30
C ILE A 134 7.31 21.48 4.98
N ILE A 135 8.53 21.35 4.46
CA ILE A 135 9.34 22.51 4.07
C ILE A 135 8.68 23.27 2.89
N LEU A 136 8.11 22.54 1.94
CA LEU A 136 7.54 23.13 0.73
C LEU A 136 6.18 23.82 1.01
N ALA A 137 5.26 23.13 1.66
CA ALA A 137 3.86 23.55 1.79
C ALA A 137 3.33 23.57 3.25
N GLY A 138 4.22 23.67 4.22
CA GLY A 138 3.85 23.87 5.62
C GLY A 138 3.13 25.22 5.82
N PRO A 139 2.08 25.27 6.67
CA PRO A 139 1.20 26.45 6.73
C PRO A 139 1.88 27.72 7.24
N ARG A 140 2.89 27.63 8.12
CA ARG A 140 3.56 28.78 8.74
C ARG A 140 4.86 29.18 8.08
N ALA A 141 5.66 28.20 7.67
CA ALA A 141 7.03 28.43 7.18
C ALA A 141 7.30 27.73 5.83
N GLY A 142 6.24 27.30 5.11
CA GLY A 142 6.39 26.66 3.81
C GLY A 142 6.88 27.63 2.75
N VAL A 143 7.88 27.21 1.95
CA VAL A 143 8.46 28.02 0.90
C VAL A 143 7.40 28.52 -0.08
N LEU A 144 6.46 27.66 -0.50
CA LEU A 144 5.37 28.07 -1.41
C LEU A 144 4.45 29.09 -0.76
N ASN A 145 4.13 28.93 0.53
CA ASN A 145 3.32 29.92 1.25
C ASN A 145 4.02 31.28 1.34
N SER A 146 5.33 31.28 1.57
CA SER A 146 6.12 32.51 1.57
C SER A 146 6.08 33.24 0.21
N TYR A 147 6.21 32.50 -0.87
CA TYR A 147 6.06 33.08 -2.23
C TYR A 147 4.65 33.61 -2.49
N ILE A 148 3.61 32.87 -2.07
CA ILE A 148 2.22 33.31 -2.21
C ILE A 148 1.96 34.60 -1.41
N HIS A 149 2.50 34.72 -0.19
CA HIS A 149 2.41 35.96 0.60
C HIS A 149 3.05 37.15 -0.09
N VAL A 150 4.23 36.96 -0.68
CA VAL A 150 4.90 38.04 -1.43
C VAL A 150 4.08 38.42 -2.66
N LEU A 151 3.54 37.47 -3.41
CA LEU A 151 2.76 37.73 -4.62
C LEU A 151 1.42 38.42 -4.34
N LEU A 152 0.76 38.05 -3.21
CA LEU A 152 -0.55 38.60 -2.84
C LEU A 152 -0.48 39.81 -1.92
N GLY A 153 0.72 40.24 -1.52
CA GLY A 153 0.91 41.34 -0.57
C GLY A 153 0.28 41.07 0.81
N SER A 154 0.13 39.79 1.18
CA SER A 154 -0.54 39.37 2.40
C SER A 154 0.43 39.27 3.57
N SER A 155 0.06 39.82 4.72
CA SER A 155 0.79 39.69 5.99
C SER A 155 0.17 38.65 6.95
N ALA A 156 -0.62 37.70 6.42
CA ALA A 156 -1.25 36.67 7.23
C ALA A 156 -0.21 35.77 7.90
N SER A 157 -0.48 35.32 9.12
CA SER A 157 0.41 34.45 9.92
C SER A 157 0.49 33.00 9.41
N SER A 158 -0.39 32.62 8.51
CA SER A 158 -0.41 31.30 7.87
C SER A 158 -0.82 31.41 6.40
N GLY A 159 -0.18 30.63 5.55
CA GLY A 159 -0.49 30.61 4.12
C GLY A 159 -1.69 29.71 3.77
N PRO A 160 -2.19 29.82 2.54
CA PRO A 160 -3.34 29.05 2.08
C PRO A 160 -3.06 27.55 1.95
N LEU A 161 -1.79 27.15 1.78
CA LEU A 161 -1.40 25.76 1.69
C LEU A 161 -1.18 25.18 3.09
N ASN A 162 -1.89 24.10 3.40
CA ASN A 162 -1.75 23.40 4.67
C ASN A 162 -1.76 21.89 4.47
N ILE A 163 -0.57 21.29 4.47
CA ILE A 163 -0.42 19.84 4.31
C ILE A 163 -0.97 19.02 5.48
N PHE A 164 -1.20 19.63 6.64
CA PHE A 164 -1.78 18.98 7.80
C PHE A 164 -3.33 19.00 7.79
N SER A 165 -3.95 19.65 6.80
CA SER A 165 -5.38 19.56 6.56
C SER A 165 -5.72 18.24 5.86
N MET A 166 -6.98 17.80 5.93
CA MET A 166 -7.44 16.60 5.21
C MET A 166 -7.13 16.70 3.70
N ALA A 167 -7.41 17.84 3.08
CA ALA A 167 -7.12 18.06 1.67
C ALA A 167 -5.61 18.01 1.36
N GLY A 168 -4.78 18.61 2.22
CA GLY A 168 -3.32 18.57 2.08
C GLY A 168 -2.77 17.14 2.21
N MET A 169 -3.22 16.39 3.21
CA MET A 169 -2.82 14.99 3.39
C MET A 169 -3.26 14.12 2.22
N VAL A 170 -4.49 14.29 1.73
CA VAL A 170 -5.03 13.59 0.55
C VAL A 170 -4.16 13.88 -0.68
N PHE A 171 -3.83 15.14 -0.92
CA PHE A 171 -3.00 15.54 -2.06
C PHE A 171 -1.58 14.94 -1.99
N VAL A 172 -0.91 15.12 -0.86
CA VAL A 172 0.47 14.60 -0.66
C VAL A 172 0.51 13.09 -0.81
N THR A 173 -0.43 12.37 -0.19
CA THR A 173 -0.51 10.91 -0.30
C THR A 173 -0.90 10.49 -1.71
N GLY A 174 -1.85 11.18 -2.34
CA GLY A 174 -2.26 10.94 -3.71
C GLY A 174 -1.08 11.02 -4.70
N ILE A 175 -0.22 12.03 -4.55
CA ILE A 175 1.01 12.15 -5.36
C ILE A 175 2.03 11.06 -5.00
N ALA A 176 2.20 10.73 -3.73
CA ALA A 176 3.18 9.74 -3.28
C ALA A 176 2.87 8.31 -3.78
N ILE A 177 1.59 7.96 -3.96
CA ILE A 177 1.19 6.65 -4.48
C ILE A 177 1.30 6.54 -6.02
N VAL A 178 1.52 7.65 -6.76
CA VAL A 178 1.59 7.64 -8.23
C VAL A 178 2.68 6.69 -8.76
N PRO A 179 3.95 6.74 -8.32
CA PRO A 179 4.99 5.89 -8.88
C PRO A 179 4.72 4.38 -8.72
N PRO A 180 4.38 3.85 -7.53
CA PRO A 180 4.08 2.43 -7.38
C PRO A 180 2.81 2.02 -8.14
N MET A 181 1.76 2.85 -8.19
CA MET A 181 0.56 2.57 -8.97
C MET A 181 0.85 2.57 -10.46
N TRP A 182 1.64 3.54 -10.94
CA TRP A 182 2.09 3.58 -12.32
C TRP A 182 2.81 2.28 -12.71
N LEU A 183 3.72 1.77 -11.87
CA LEU A 183 4.45 0.53 -12.17
C LEU A 183 3.51 -0.67 -12.36
N LEU A 184 2.50 -0.78 -11.49
CA LEU A 184 1.48 -1.83 -11.60
C LEU A 184 0.62 -1.65 -12.86
N LEU A 185 0.12 -0.45 -13.10
CA LEU A 185 -0.75 -0.14 -14.24
C LEU A 185 0.00 -0.23 -15.57
N ALA A 186 1.25 0.20 -15.66
CA ALA A 186 2.08 0.08 -16.85
C ALA A 186 2.22 -1.38 -17.28
N SER A 187 2.38 -2.31 -16.34
CA SER A 187 2.44 -3.74 -16.65
C SER A 187 1.12 -4.27 -17.24
N VAL A 188 -0.02 -3.79 -16.73
CA VAL A 188 -1.36 -4.15 -17.24
C VAL A 188 -1.58 -3.58 -18.64
N VAL A 189 -1.33 -2.27 -18.80
CA VAL A 189 -1.51 -1.56 -20.08
C VAL A 189 -0.63 -2.17 -21.18
N ARG A 190 0.61 -2.56 -20.85
CA ARG A 190 1.52 -3.22 -21.80
C ARG A 190 0.99 -4.56 -22.30
N ASN A 191 0.33 -5.33 -21.45
CA ASN A 191 -0.17 -6.68 -21.75
C ASN A 191 -1.60 -6.69 -22.32
N MET A 192 -2.27 -5.54 -22.45
CA MET A 192 -3.58 -5.45 -23.10
C MET A 192 -3.46 -5.70 -24.60
N ASP A 193 -4.35 -6.51 -25.15
CA ASP A 193 -4.39 -6.83 -26.57
C ASP A 193 -4.80 -5.60 -27.42
N PRO A 194 -3.98 -5.17 -28.39
CA PRO A 194 -4.29 -4.04 -29.28
C PRO A 194 -5.59 -4.24 -30.07
N SER A 195 -6.01 -5.48 -30.32
CA SER A 195 -7.24 -5.79 -31.06
C SER A 195 -8.51 -5.23 -30.40
N LEU A 196 -8.50 -5.05 -29.08
CA LEU A 196 -9.63 -4.44 -28.36
C LEU A 196 -9.76 -2.94 -28.67
N GLU A 197 -8.66 -2.27 -28.89
CA GLU A 197 -8.65 -0.85 -29.27
C GLU A 197 -9.08 -0.65 -30.72
N GLU A 198 -8.64 -1.52 -31.63
CA GLU A 198 -9.06 -1.52 -33.03
C GLU A 198 -10.56 -1.81 -33.18
N ALA A 199 -11.10 -2.76 -32.40
CA ALA A 199 -12.53 -3.05 -32.39
C ALA A 199 -13.38 -1.86 -31.87
N ALA A 200 -12.87 -1.14 -30.86
CA ALA A 200 -13.54 0.05 -30.35
C ALA A 200 -13.49 1.24 -31.31
N ALA A 201 -12.42 1.36 -32.13
CA ALA A 201 -12.29 2.41 -33.13
C ALA A 201 -13.15 2.18 -34.39
N THR A 202 -13.62 0.94 -34.63
CA THR A 202 -14.40 0.55 -35.80
C THR A 202 -15.91 0.41 -35.52
N SER A 203 -16.34 0.52 -34.28
CA SER A 203 -17.76 0.51 -33.85
C SER A 203 -18.29 1.91 -33.59
#